data_88b942f74cbbfa03f5345332326f6e63
#
_entry.id   88b942f74cbbfa03f5345332326f6e63
#
_cell.length_a   1.000
_cell.length_b   1.000
_cell.length_c   1.000
_cell.angle_alpha   90.00
_cell.angle_beta   90.00
_cell.angle_gamma   90.00
#
_symmetry.space_group_name_H-M   'P 1'
#
loop_
_entity.id
_entity.type
_entity.pdbx_description
1 polymer ?
#
loop_
_entity_poly.entity_id
_entity_poly.type
_entity_poly.pdbx_seq_one_letter_code
_entity_poly.pdbx_strand_id
1 'polypeptide(L)'
;MIKHHYEIFITYCNVFRMSTFQIIKLQLSHMLSKPNLFFVICTPAILLSIFADYLTIEGFILTPIILWIAYYVAYVLVAVNTHRLVILGEENNFYSFKNRSKLVFTYIIITLLITFFVYAPWGIVMLLPVMPFEGSSFGVILGFIFIIVGLVAMFIVYPSFALHLPLASIGKKIPFFKMWKLSKGFKLTIFLQFLIIMIIFAVPAVPIVLYIGVNLITNIFLSILSIYAFALTVSCLSRTFILWQEKTDHKE
;
A
#
# COMPACT_ATOMS: atom_id res chain seq x y z
N MET A 1 35.27 2.57 -10.49
CA MET A 1 34.41 1.41 -10.13
C MET A 1 34.45 1.08 -8.63
N ILE A 2 35.63 0.99 -7.99
CA ILE A 2 35.78 0.66 -6.56
C ILE A 2 35.14 1.71 -5.61
N LYS A 3 35.25 3.00 -5.90
CA LYS A 3 34.69 4.09 -5.08
C LYS A 3 33.16 4.08 -5.02
N HIS A 4 32.51 3.69 -6.12
CA HIS A 4 31.05 3.58 -6.19
C HIS A 4 30.52 2.39 -5.38
N HIS A 5 31.26 1.27 -5.33
CA HIS A 5 30.93 0.13 -4.46
C HIS A 5 31.12 0.46 -2.97
N TYR A 6 32.11 1.30 -2.63
CA TYR A 6 32.38 1.69 -1.24
C TYR A 6 31.32 2.64 -0.67
N GLU A 7 30.85 3.59 -1.49
CA GLU A 7 29.73 4.48 -1.11
C GLU A 7 28.41 3.71 -0.96
N ILE A 8 28.16 2.74 -1.83
CA ILE A 8 27.06 1.80 -1.70
C ILE A 8 27.20 1.01 -0.39
N PHE A 9 28.39 0.48 -0.08
CA PHE A 9 28.63 -0.32 1.14
C PHE A 9 28.49 0.47 2.43
N ILE A 10 28.95 1.71 2.51
CA ILE A 10 28.77 2.60 3.67
C ILE A 10 27.28 2.97 3.84
N THR A 11 26.56 3.22 2.75
CA THR A 11 25.12 3.41 2.78
C THR A 11 24.41 2.16 3.29
N TYR A 12 24.88 0.96 2.93
CA TYR A 12 24.34 -0.32 3.40
C TYR A 12 24.54 -0.53 4.90
N CYS A 13 25.73 -0.25 5.46
CA CYS A 13 25.98 -0.41 6.91
C CYS A 13 25.14 0.50 7.80
N ASN A 14 24.85 1.73 7.35
CA ASN A 14 23.98 2.66 8.07
C ASN A 14 22.49 2.29 7.99
N VAL A 15 22.09 1.54 6.97
CA VAL A 15 20.71 1.11 6.71
C VAL A 15 20.22 0.07 7.74
N PHE A 16 21.13 -0.70 8.35
CA PHE A 16 20.80 -1.76 9.32
C PHE A 16 20.14 -1.27 10.62
N ARG A 17 20.20 0.05 10.90
CA ARG A 17 19.63 0.67 12.10
C ARG A 17 18.56 1.72 11.82
N MET A 18 18.03 1.80 10.60
CA MET A 18 17.04 2.83 10.27
C MET A 18 15.75 2.65 11.07
N SER A 19 15.37 3.70 11.77
CA SER A 19 14.04 3.78 12.40
C SER A 19 12.94 3.90 11.33
N THR A 20 11.71 3.55 11.69
CA THR A 20 10.54 3.73 10.84
C THR A 20 10.45 5.14 10.23
N PHE A 21 10.71 6.15 11.05
CA PHE A 21 10.68 7.55 10.63
C PHE A 21 11.77 7.89 9.60
N GLN A 22 12.98 7.35 9.78
CA GLN A 22 14.07 7.53 8.81
C GLN A 22 13.75 6.93 7.45
N ILE A 23 13.11 5.76 7.42
CA ILE A 23 12.66 5.12 6.17
C ILE A 23 11.64 6.03 5.46
N ILE A 24 10.64 6.53 6.17
CA ILE A 24 9.63 7.43 5.60
C ILE A 24 10.28 8.71 5.07
N LYS A 25 11.15 9.36 5.86
CA LYS A 25 11.88 10.56 5.46
C LYS A 25 12.71 10.34 4.21
N LEU A 26 13.44 9.22 4.14
CA LEU A 26 14.25 8.85 2.99
C LEU A 26 13.39 8.66 1.74
N GLN A 27 12.28 7.93 1.84
CA GLN A 27 11.41 7.66 0.69
C GLN A 27 10.67 8.91 0.25
N LEU A 28 10.22 9.74 1.17
CA LEU A 28 9.63 11.04 0.85
C LEU A 28 10.63 11.95 0.13
N SER A 29 11.88 12.02 0.62
CA SER A 29 12.96 12.76 -0.05
C SER A 29 13.24 12.22 -1.46
N HIS A 30 13.24 10.89 -1.63
CA HIS A 30 13.41 10.26 -2.95
C HIS A 30 12.26 10.61 -3.90
N MET A 31 11.01 10.59 -3.45
CA MET A 31 9.86 11.01 -4.25
C MET A 31 9.96 12.48 -4.65
N LEU A 32 10.34 13.34 -3.71
CA LEU A 32 10.49 14.79 -3.97
C LEU A 32 11.70 15.11 -4.86
N SER A 33 12.74 14.29 -4.87
CA SER A 33 13.90 14.46 -5.76
C SER A 33 13.63 14.02 -7.20
N LYS A 34 12.64 13.14 -7.43
CA LYS A 34 12.26 12.61 -8.74
C LYS A 34 10.74 12.76 -9.00
N PRO A 35 10.17 13.97 -8.90
CA PRO A 35 8.73 14.18 -8.93
C PRO A 35 8.12 13.74 -10.27
N ASN A 36 8.80 13.99 -11.39
CA ASN A 36 8.33 13.61 -12.73
C ASN A 36 8.17 12.09 -12.86
N LEU A 37 9.06 11.33 -12.27
CA LEU A 37 9.05 9.88 -12.33
C LEU A 37 7.84 9.30 -11.57
N PHE A 38 7.64 9.77 -10.33
CA PHE A 38 6.48 9.37 -9.53
C PHE A 38 5.17 9.87 -10.13
N PHE A 39 5.15 11.06 -10.73
CA PHE A 39 4.00 11.56 -11.46
C PHE A 39 3.63 10.60 -12.60
N VAL A 40 4.59 10.21 -13.45
CA VAL A 40 4.36 9.25 -14.54
C VAL A 40 3.82 7.92 -13.99
N ILE A 41 4.39 7.38 -12.92
CA ILE A 41 3.92 6.12 -12.31
C ILE A 41 2.47 6.26 -11.81
N CYS A 42 2.11 7.39 -11.21
CA CYS A 42 0.79 7.61 -10.60
C CYS A 42 -0.29 8.03 -11.61
N THR A 43 0.10 8.56 -12.79
CA THR A 43 -0.81 9.12 -13.79
C THR A 43 -2.00 8.23 -14.14
N PRO A 44 -1.88 6.91 -14.42
CA PRO A 44 -3.04 6.08 -14.77
C PRO A 44 -4.08 6.00 -13.65
N ALA A 45 -3.61 5.90 -12.40
CA ALA A 45 -4.52 5.86 -11.26
C ALA A 45 -5.20 7.21 -11.02
N ILE A 46 -4.46 8.33 -11.21
CA ILE A 46 -5.00 9.69 -11.10
C ILE A 46 -6.08 9.90 -12.15
N LEU A 47 -5.80 9.59 -13.43
CA LEU A 47 -6.76 9.77 -14.51
C LEU A 47 -8.02 8.92 -14.33
N LEU A 48 -7.87 7.65 -13.91
CA LEU A 48 -9.01 6.79 -13.63
C LEU A 48 -9.82 7.25 -12.41
N SER A 49 -9.17 7.79 -11.39
CA SER A 49 -9.86 8.35 -10.23
C SER A 49 -10.70 9.56 -10.62
N ILE A 50 -10.13 10.51 -11.35
CA ILE A 50 -10.84 11.71 -11.83
C ILE A 50 -12.04 11.30 -12.71
N PHE A 51 -11.84 10.32 -13.60
CA PHE A 51 -12.90 9.82 -14.46
C PHE A 51 -14.01 9.12 -13.68
N ALA A 52 -13.67 8.33 -12.68
CA ALA A 52 -14.63 7.67 -11.79
C ALA A 52 -15.45 8.68 -10.97
N ASP A 53 -14.81 9.71 -10.45
CA ASP A 53 -15.47 10.79 -9.71
C ASP A 53 -16.45 11.55 -10.63
N TYR A 54 -16.06 11.86 -11.86
CA TYR A 54 -16.91 12.50 -12.84
C TYR A 54 -18.16 11.67 -13.17
N LEU A 55 -17.99 10.37 -13.46
CA LEU A 55 -19.13 9.47 -13.77
C LEU A 55 -20.07 9.30 -12.57
N THR A 56 -19.57 9.32 -11.36
CA THR A 56 -20.39 9.24 -10.15
C THR A 56 -21.27 10.47 -10.00
N ILE A 57 -20.76 11.67 -10.32
CA ILE A 57 -21.53 12.92 -10.29
C ILE A 57 -22.62 12.92 -11.34
N GLU A 58 -22.37 12.40 -12.54
CA GLU A 58 -23.34 12.31 -13.64
C GLU A 58 -24.39 11.21 -13.46
N GLY A 59 -24.36 10.44 -12.36
CA GLY A 59 -25.38 9.45 -12.01
C GLY A 59 -25.38 8.17 -12.84
N PHE A 60 -24.27 7.81 -13.48
CA PHE A 60 -24.14 6.56 -14.23
C PHE A 60 -24.08 5.33 -13.32
N ILE A 61 -25.20 4.63 -13.17
CA ILE A 61 -25.37 3.50 -12.23
C ILE A 61 -24.70 2.20 -12.71
N LEU A 62 -24.52 2.01 -14.03
CA LEU A 62 -24.05 0.73 -14.61
C LEU A 62 -22.51 0.59 -14.71
N THR A 63 -21.76 1.61 -14.34
CA THR A 63 -20.30 1.63 -14.47
C THR A 63 -19.50 1.22 -13.20
N PRO A 64 -20.09 1.02 -11.99
CA PRO A 64 -19.28 0.87 -10.77
C PRO A 64 -18.30 -0.30 -10.84
N ILE A 65 -18.73 -1.47 -11.29
CA ILE A 65 -17.91 -2.69 -11.23
C ILE A 65 -16.71 -2.62 -12.19
N ILE A 66 -16.93 -2.19 -13.43
CA ILE A 66 -15.86 -2.08 -14.43
C ILE A 66 -14.85 -1.02 -14.01
N LEU A 67 -15.33 0.12 -13.52
CA LEU A 67 -14.48 1.19 -13.00
C LEU A 67 -13.69 0.73 -11.76
N TRP A 68 -14.30 0.00 -10.86
CA TRP A 68 -13.62 -0.56 -9.70
C TRP A 68 -12.50 -1.52 -10.09
N ILE A 69 -12.74 -2.38 -11.09
CA ILE A 69 -11.71 -3.30 -11.60
C ILE A 69 -10.58 -2.51 -12.26
N ALA A 70 -10.91 -1.53 -13.13
CA ALA A 70 -9.92 -0.70 -13.80
C ALA A 70 -9.07 0.10 -12.77
N TYR A 71 -9.72 0.68 -11.78
CA TYR A 71 -9.10 1.41 -10.69
C TYR A 71 -8.14 0.50 -9.88
N TYR A 72 -8.62 -0.68 -9.51
CA TYR A 72 -7.79 -1.66 -8.81
C TYR A 72 -6.55 -2.06 -9.62
N VAL A 73 -6.70 -2.33 -10.92
CA VAL A 73 -5.57 -2.64 -11.81
C VAL A 73 -4.60 -1.46 -11.91
N ALA A 74 -5.08 -0.23 -11.98
CA ALA A 74 -4.23 0.96 -11.99
C ALA A 74 -3.42 1.09 -10.70
N TYR A 75 -4.02 0.86 -9.54
CA TYR A 75 -3.30 0.84 -8.26
C TYR A 75 -2.24 -0.25 -8.19
N VAL A 76 -2.55 -1.44 -8.71
CA VAL A 76 -1.56 -2.52 -8.81
C VAL A 76 -0.41 -2.14 -9.72
N LEU A 77 -0.66 -1.46 -10.84
CA LEU A 77 0.40 -0.95 -11.72
C LEU A 77 1.29 0.08 -11.01
N VAL A 78 0.69 1.03 -10.28
CA VAL A 78 1.44 1.98 -9.44
C VAL A 78 2.30 1.23 -8.44
N ALA A 79 1.76 0.23 -7.75
CA ALA A 79 2.49 -0.54 -6.75
C ALA A 79 3.66 -1.33 -7.36
N VAL A 80 3.41 -2.10 -8.42
CA VAL A 80 4.45 -2.90 -9.08
C VAL A 80 5.58 -2.01 -9.61
N ASN A 81 5.25 -0.90 -10.26
CA ASN A 81 6.24 0.02 -10.79
C ASN A 81 7.04 0.73 -9.68
N THR A 82 6.38 1.14 -8.60
CA THR A 82 7.06 1.74 -7.43
C THR A 82 8.00 0.75 -6.74
N HIS A 83 7.56 -0.51 -6.54
CA HIS A 83 8.44 -1.55 -5.99
C HIS A 83 9.68 -1.76 -6.86
N ARG A 84 9.50 -1.87 -8.19
CA ARG A 84 10.61 -2.09 -9.12
C ARG A 84 11.54 -0.89 -9.21
N LEU A 85 10.99 0.32 -9.18
CA LEU A 85 11.81 1.54 -9.10
C LEU A 85 12.71 1.52 -7.86
N VAL A 86 12.15 1.23 -6.68
CA VAL A 86 12.89 1.30 -5.41
C VAL A 86 13.86 0.12 -5.24
N ILE A 87 13.47 -1.10 -5.67
CA ILE A 87 14.27 -2.32 -5.45
C ILE A 87 15.32 -2.53 -6.56
N LEU A 88 14.93 -2.28 -7.81
CA LEU A 88 15.77 -2.58 -8.98
C LEU A 88 16.35 -1.33 -9.65
N GLY A 89 15.92 -0.12 -9.24
CA GLY A 89 16.33 1.12 -9.88
C GLY A 89 15.78 1.29 -11.31
N GLU A 90 14.69 0.62 -11.67
CA GLU A 90 14.11 0.70 -13.00
C GLU A 90 13.37 2.03 -13.20
N GLU A 91 13.93 2.92 -14.01
CA GLU A 91 13.37 4.25 -14.31
C GLU A 91 12.59 4.30 -15.65
N ASN A 92 12.66 3.23 -16.44
CA ASN A 92 12.07 3.17 -17.79
C ASN A 92 11.09 2.00 -17.94
N ASN A 93 10.24 2.08 -18.97
CA ASN A 93 9.32 1.01 -19.36
C ASN A 93 8.20 0.68 -18.34
N PHE A 94 7.74 1.67 -17.55
CA PHE A 94 6.69 1.47 -16.55
C PHE A 94 5.42 0.82 -17.12
N TYR A 95 5.09 1.08 -18.39
CA TYR A 95 3.86 0.61 -19.05
C TYR A 95 4.08 -0.53 -20.06
N SER A 96 5.24 -1.18 -20.06
CA SER A 96 5.48 -2.37 -20.87
C SER A 96 4.68 -3.57 -20.33
N PHE A 97 3.38 -3.57 -20.62
CA PHE A 97 2.42 -4.57 -20.15
C PHE A 97 2.80 -5.98 -20.61
N LYS A 98 3.33 -6.11 -21.83
CA LYS A 98 3.72 -7.39 -22.42
C LYS A 98 4.74 -8.15 -21.55
N ASN A 99 5.69 -7.43 -20.97
CA ASN A 99 6.76 -8.04 -20.16
C ASN A 99 6.41 -8.13 -18.65
N ARG A 100 5.33 -7.46 -18.21
CA ARG A 100 4.96 -7.35 -16.80
C ARG A 100 3.61 -7.98 -16.43
N SER A 101 2.84 -8.42 -17.43
CA SER A 101 1.49 -8.98 -17.20
C SER A 101 1.49 -10.11 -16.16
N LYS A 102 2.49 -11.01 -16.23
CA LYS A 102 2.64 -12.09 -15.25
C LYS A 102 2.93 -11.58 -13.83
N LEU A 103 3.75 -10.53 -13.70
CA LEU A 103 4.07 -9.92 -12.40
C LEU A 103 2.84 -9.22 -11.82
N VAL A 104 2.15 -8.44 -12.65
CA VAL A 104 0.90 -7.75 -12.28
C VAL A 104 -0.15 -8.76 -11.84
N PHE A 105 -0.35 -9.83 -12.60
CA PHE A 105 -1.30 -10.89 -12.25
C PHE A 105 -0.92 -11.59 -10.93
N THR A 106 0.35 -11.92 -10.74
CA THR A 106 0.84 -12.50 -9.47
C THR A 106 0.62 -11.55 -8.31
N TYR A 107 0.88 -10.25 -8.52
CA TYR A 107 0.66 -9.22 -7.52
C TYR A 107 -0.82 -9.11 -7.13
N ILE A 108 -1.72 -9.12 -8.13
CA ILE A 108 -3.18 -9.13 -7.91
C ILE A 108 -3.60 -10.30 -7.03
N ILE A 109 -3.17 -11.52 -7.37
CA ILE A 109 -3.53 -12.71 -6.58
C ILE A 109 -3.04 -12.58 -5.14
N ILE A 110 -1.80 -12.15 -4.93
CA ILE A 110 -1.23 -11.99 -3.59
C ILE A 110 -1.98 -10.90 -2.81
N THR A 111 -2.30 -9.77 -3.45
CA THR A 111 -3.07 -8.72 -2.81
C THR A 111 -4.47 -9.21 -2.42
N LEU A 112 -5.15 -9.95 -3.30
CA LEU A 112 -6.45 -10.54 -2.99
C LEU A 112 -6.37 -11.53 -1.83
N LEU A 113 -5.33 -12.37 -1.77
CA LEU A 113 -5.11 -13.26 -0.64
C LEU A 113 -4.89 -12.50 0.66
N ILE A 114 -4.04 -11.49 0.66
CA ILE A 114 -3.80 -10.65 1.85
C ILE A 114 -5.09 -9.97 2.28
N THR A 115 -5.82 -9.38 1.33
CA THR A 115 -7.12 -8.73 1.55
C THR A 115 -8.12 -9.72 2.15
N PHE A 116 -8.20 -10.93 1.61
CA PHE A 116 -9.06 -11.97 2.16
C PHE A 116 -8.71 -12.28 3.62
N PHE A 117 -7.45 -12.51 3.96
CA PHE A 117 -7.06 -12.80 5.34
C PHE A 117 -7.25 -11.62 6.29
N VAL A 118 -7.12 -10.38 5.81
CA VAL A 118 -7.37 -9.18 6.62
C VAL A 118 -8.86 -8.97 6.85
N TYR A 119 -9.71 -9.19 5.83
CA TYR A 119 -11.14 -8.91 5.91
C TYR A 119 -12.02 -10.14 6.21
N ALA A 120 -11.51 -11.37 6.12
CA ALA A 120 -12.27 -12.57 6.47
C ALA A 120 -12.86 -12.53 7.89
N PRO A 121 -12.14 -12.05 8.92
CA PRO A 121 -12.71 -11.90 10.25
C PRO A 121 -13.92 -10.94 10.26
N TRP A 122 -13.88 -9.86 9.47
CA TRP A 122 -14.99 -8.92 9.31
C TRP A 122 -16.20 -9.57 8.61
N GLY A 123 -15.94 -10.34 7.56
CA GLY A 123 -16.99 -11.06 6.83
C GLY A 123 -17.73 -12.06 7.71
N ILE A 124 -17.01 -12.81 8.55
CA ILE A 124 -17.62 -13.76 9.50
C ILE A 124 -18.56 -13.01 10.44
N VAL A 125 -18.17 -11.85 10.85
CA VAL A 125 -18.90 -11.03 11.76
C VAL A 125 -20.14 -10.39 11.15
N MET A 126 -20.04 -9.90 9.90
CA MET A 126 -21.19 -9.39 9.16
C MET A 126 -22.23 -10.46 8.85
N LEU A 127 -21.85 -11.74 8.91
CA LEU A 127 -22.77 -12.88 8.79
C LEU A 127 -23.52 -13.17 10.11
N LEU A 128 -23.05 -12.66 11.25
CA LEU A 128 -23.80 -12.77 12.48
C LEU A 128 -25.01 -11.82 12.40
N PRO A 129 -26.22 -12.28 12.77
CA PRO A 129 -27.42 -11.44 12.72
C PRO A 129 -27.33 -10.33 13.77
N VAL A 130 -26.65 -9.23 13.41
CA VAL A 130 -26.49 -8.06 14.29
C VAL A 130 -27.80 -7.23 14.34
N MET A 131 -28.62 -7.32 13.28
CA MET A 131 -29.87 -6.56 13.15
C MET A 131 -30.86 -6.67 14.34
N PRO A 132 -31.03 -7.83 15.03
CA PRO A 132 -31.91 -7.90 16.19
C PRO A 132 -31.39 -7.12 17.41
N PHE A 133 -30.12 -6.67 17.39
CA PHE A 133 -29.46 -6.08 18.54
C PHE A 133 -29.18 -4.57 18.37
N GLU A 134 -29.67 -3.95 17.29
CA GLU A 134 -29.56 -2.50 17.10
C GLU A 134 -30.21 -1.76 18.26
N GLY A 135 -29.44 -0.86 18.91
CA GLY A 135 -29.88 -0.10 20.08
C GLY A 135 -29.83 -0.84 21.43
N SER A 136 -29.45 -2.11 21.45
CA SER A 136 -29.21 -2.86 22.68
C SER A 136 -27.77 -2.72 23.18
N SER A 137 -27.55 -2.83 24.49
CA SER A 137 -26.20 -2.87 25.09
C SER A 137 -25.35 -3.99 24.51
N PHE A 138 -25.96 -5.09 24.08
CA PHE A 138 -25.30 -6.22 23.46
C PHE A 138 -24.80 -5.87 22.04
N GLY A 139 -25.57 -5.11 21.25
CA GLY A 139 -25.15 -4.62 19.93
C GLY A 139 -23.94 -3.69 20.03
N VAL A 140 -23.89 -2.83 21.03
CA VAL A 140 -22.75 -1.95 21.30
C VAL A 140 -21.49 -2.79 21.61
N ILE A 141 -21.59 -3.81 22.47
CA ILE A 141 -20.48 -4.69 22.84
C ILE A 141 -19.97 -5.44 21.60
N LEU A 142 -20.86 -6.00 20.78
CA LEU A 142 -20.49 -6.64 19.52
C LEU A 142 -19.76 -5.67 18.59
N GLY A 143 -20.24 -4.43 18.43
CA GLY A 143 -19.57 -3.40 17.65
C GLY A 143 -18.12 -3.14 18.10
N PHE A 144 -17.89 -3.05 19.41
CA PHE A 144 -16.54 -2.93 19.97
C PHE A 144 -15.66 -4.15 19.69
N ILE A 145 -16.18 -5.36 19.83
CA ILE A 145 -15.47 -6.60 19.50
C ILE A 145 -15.02 -6.57 18.03
N PHE A 146 -15.87 -6.08 17.12
CA PHE A 146 -15.59 -5.97 15.71
C PHE A 146 -14.45 -5.00 15.40
N ILE A 147 -14.50 -3.83 16.00
CA ILE A 147 -13.43 -2.84 15.87
C ILE A 147 -12.11 -3.46 16.33
N ILE A 148 -12.10 -4.14 17.48
CA ILE A 148 -10.89 -4.78 18.00
C ILE A 148 -10.38 -5.87 17.07
N VAL A 149 -11.25 -6.77 16.57
CA VAL A 149 -10.88 -7.84 15.65
C VAL A 149 -10.31 -7.28 14.35
N GLY A 150 -10.92 -6.22 13.80
CA GLY A 150 -10.42 -5.55 12.60
C GLY A 150 -9.07 -4.87 12.83
N LEU A 151 -8.90 -4.20 13.96
CA LEU A 151 -7.62 -3.62 14.33
C LEU A 151 -6.55 -4.72 14.47
N VAL A 152 -6.83 -5.81 15.17
CA VAL A 152 -5.90 -6.95 15.28
C VAL A 152 -5.53 -7.51 13.91
N ALA A 153 -6.49 -7.68 13.00
CA ALA A 153 -6.23 -8.14 11.64
C ALA A 153 -5.31 -7.16 10.88
N MET A 154 -5.56 -5.87 10.96
CA MET A 154 -4.69 -4.85 10.36
C MET A 154 -3.29 -4.84 10.98
N PHE A 155 -3.18 -4.96 12.29
CA PHE A 155 -1.91 -4.88 13.02
C PHE A 155 -1.03 -6.13 12.87
N ILE A 156 -1.64 -7.30 12.76
CA ILE A 156 -0.92 -8.58 12.80
C ILE A 156 -0.89 -9.23 11.41
N VAL A 157 -2.04 -9.32 10.75
CA VAL A 157 -2.15 -10.08 9.50
C VAL A 157 -1.50 -9.33 8.35
N TYR A 158 -1.89 -8.08 8.11
CA TYR A 158 -1.35 -7.29 7.01
C TYR A 158 0.19 -7.19 7.06
N PRO A 159 0.84 -6.74 8.16
CA PRO A 159 2.30 -6.65 8.21
C PRO A 159 3.00 -8.00 8.07
N SER A 160 2.33 -9.09 8.45
CA SER A 160 2.89 -10.45 8.34
C SER A 160 3.06 -10.89 6.90
N PHE A 161 2.18 -10.45 6.01
CA PHE A 161 2.17 -10.86 4.61
C PHE A 161 2.60 -9.75 3.64
N ALA A 162 2.67 -8.50 4.08
CA ALA A 162 2.95 -7.35 3.22
C ALA A 162 4.25 -7.49 2.40
N LEU A 163 5.28 -8.15 2.94
CA LEU A 163 6.56 -8.39 2.23
C LEU A 163 6.43 -9.32 1.02
N HIS A 164 5.29 -10.02 0.83
CA HIS A 164 5.02 -10.72 -0.42
C HIS A 164 4.82 -9.78 -1.61
N LEU A 165 4.34 -8.56 -1.37
CA LEU A 165 4.05 -7.61 -2.43
C LEU A 165 5.31 -7.19 -3.19
N PRO A 166 6.39 -6.70 -2.54
CA PRO A 166 7.64 -6.44 -3.22
C PRO A 166 8.27 -7.69 -3.87
N LEU A 167 8.17 -8.87 -3.23
CA LEU A 167 8.63 -10.13 -3.85
C LEU A 167 7.92 -10.43 -5.16
N ALA A 168 6.59 -10.31 -5.19
CA ALA A 168 5.80 -10.54 -6.38
C ALA A 168 6.16 -9.58 -7.51
N SER A 169 6.42 -8.31 -7.18
CA SER A 169 6.78 -7.27 -8.15
C SER A 169 8.11 -7.53 -8.87
N ILE A 170 9.04 -8.23 -8.23
CA ILE A 170 10.34 -8.62 -8.81
C ILE A 170 10.37 -10.08 -9.30
N GLY A 171 9.22 -10.78 -9.30
CA GLY A 171 9.09 -12.14 -9.79
C GLY A 171 9.64 -13.23 -8.86
N LYS A 172 10.06 -12.90 -7.65
CA LYS A 172 10.48 -13.88 -6.64
C LYS A 172 9.27 -14.49 -5.95
N LYS A 173 9.39 -15.74 -5.51
CA LYS A 173 8.32 -16.50 -4.85
C LYS A 173 8.81 -17.09 -3.54
N ILE A 174 8.01 -16.95 -2.50
CA ILE A 174 8.17 -17.64 -1.21
C ILE A 174 6.79 -18.21 -0.86
N PRO A 175 6.70 -19.41 -0.25
CA PRO A 175 5.44 -19.94 0.21
C PRO A 175 4.70 -18.96 1.13
N PHE A 176 3.39 -18.76 0.88
CA PHE A 176 2.62 -17.67 1.51
C PHE A 176 2.75 -17.67 3.03
N PHE A 177 2.50 -18.81 3.68
CA PHE A 177 2.58 -18.91 5.14
C PHE A 177 4.02 -18.87 5.71
N LYS A 178 5.05 -19.13 4.89
CA LYS A 178 6.44 -19.00 5.32
C LYS A 178 6.76 -17.53 5.63
N MET A 179 6.16 -16.59 4.93
CA MET A 179 6.36 -15.16 5.15
C MET A 179 5.91 -14.71 6.55
N TRP A 180 4.88 -15.31 7.13
CA TRP A 180 4.46 -15.03 8.50
C TRP A 180 5.61 -15.15 9.54
N LYS A 181 6.44 -16.18 9.37
CA LYS A 181 7.62 -16.41 10.22
C LYS A 181 8.77 -15.48 9.85
N LEU A 182 9.01 -15.29 8.55
CA LEU A 182 10.11 -14.50 8.02
C LEU A 182 9.95 -12.99 8.27
N SER A 183 8.72 -12.48 8.33
CA SER A 183 8.44 -11.07 8.63
C SER A 183 8.60 -10.71 10.12
N LYS A 184 8.89 -11.70 10.98
CA LYS A 184 9.11 -11.47 12.40
C LYS A 184 10.26 -10.45 12.61
N GLY A 185 9.99 -9.39 13.37
CA GLY A 185 10.93 -8.28 13.60
C GLY A 185 10.72 -7.07 12.67
N PHE A 186 9.92 -7.20 11.60
CA PHE A 186 9.57 -6.08 10.71
C PHE A 186 8.08 -5.69 10.78
N LYS A 187 7.24 -6.51 11.43
CA LYS A 187 5.79 -6.28 11.50
C LYS A 187 5.44 -4.93 12.09
N LEU A 188 6.06 -4.57 13.22
CA LEU A 188 5.84 -3.28 13.86
C LEU A 188 6.29 -2.12 12.96
N THR A 189 7.44 -2.26 12.30
CA THR A 189 7.97 -1.24 11.38
C THR A 189 6.99 -1.01 10.22
N ILE A 190 6.51 -2.07 9.58
CA ILE A 190 5.55 -2.00 8.46
C ILE A 190 4.24 -1.35 8.94
N PHE A 191 3.75 -1.76 10.10
CA PHE A 191 2.54 -1.19 10.68
C PHE A 191 2.69 0.30 10.98
N LEU A 192 3.77 0.70 11.66
CA LEU A 192 4.04 2.11 11.99
C LEU A 192 4.23 2.97 10.74
N GLN A 193 4.86 2.45 9.69
CA GLN A 193 4.95 3.15 8.40
C GLN A 193 3.57 3.47 7.86
N PHE A 194 2.69 2.48 7.79
CA PHE A 194 1.32 2.65 7.33
C PHE A 194 0.57 3.69 8.18
N LEU A 195 0.63 3.57 9.51
CA LEU A 195 -0.05 4.48 10.43
C LEU A 195 0.45 5.92 10.29
N ILE A 196 1.78 6.14 10.28
CA ILE A 196 2.37 7.48 10.18
C ILE A 196 2.01 8.12 8.84
N ILE A 197 2.09 7.37 7.73
CA ILE A 197 1.74 7.89 6.40
C ILE A 197 0.25 8.24 6.36
N MET A 198 -0.63 7.40 6.89
CA MET A 198 -2.07 7.71 6.99
C MET A 198 -2.31 9.02 7.77
N ILE A 199 -1.63 9.23 8.89
CA ILE A 199 -1.75 10.47 9.67
C ILE A 199 -1.25 11.67 8.86
N ILE A 200 -0.07 11.59 8.23
CA ILE A 200 0.52 12.68 7.44
C ILE A 200 -0.44 13.15 6.33
N PHE A 201 -1.13 12.24 5.69
CA PHE A 201 -2.04 12.57 4.58
C PHE A 201 -3.47 12.87 5.04
N ALA A 202 -3.93 12.31 6.17
CA ALA A 202 -5.23 12.64 6.74
C ALA A 202 -5.28 14.04 7.34
N VAL A 203 -4.19 14.50 7.97
CA VAL A 203 -4.13 15.83 8.61
C VAL A 203 -4.46 16.97 7.64
N PRO A 204 -3.92 17.06 6.41
CA PRO A 204 -4.35 18.09 5.45
C PRO A 204 -5.70 17.80 4.81
N ALA A 205 -6.11 16.54 4.66
CA ALA A 205 -7.37 16.17 4.01
C ALA A 205 -8.61 16.56 4.83
N VAL A 206 -8.56 16.35 6.16
CA VAL A 206 -9.69 16.64 7.06
C VAL A 206 -10.13 18.10 7.02
N PRO A 207 -9.25 19.11 7.19
CA PRO A 207 -9.65 20.51 7.08
C PRO A 207 -10.25 20.86 5.71
N ILE A 208 -9.69 20.32 4.62
CA ILE A 208 -10.19 20.57 3.26
C ILE A 208 -11.64 20.12 3.14
N VAL A 209 -11.95 18.89 3.61
CA VAL A 209 -13.33 18.38 3.58
C VAL A 209 -14.26 19.20 4.48
N LEU A 210 -13.81 19.58 5.67
CA LEU A 210 -14.63 20.29 6.65
C LEU A 210 -14.93 21.73 6.23
N TYR A 211 -13.96 22.48 5.65
CA TYR A 211 -14.10 23.90 5.34
C TYR A 211 -14.53 24.18 3.90
N ILE A 212 -14.11 23.36 2.94
CA ILE A 212 -14.42 23.56 1.51
C ILE A 212 -15.62 22.69 1.09
N GLY A 213 -15.89 21.64 1.84
CA GLY A 213 -16.91 20.63 1.51
C GLY A 213 -16.47 19.66 0.43
N VAL A 214 -17.35 18.72 0.11
CA VAL A 214 -17.13 17.70 -0.93
C VAL A 214 -17.66 18.24 -2.24
N ASN A 215 -16.76 18.55 -3.17
CA ASN A 215 -17.08 18.96 -4.54
C ASN A 215 -16.05 18.33 -5.51
N LEU A 216 -16.23 18.51 -6.81
CA LEU A 216 -15.35 17.93 -7.82
C LEU A 216 -13.87 18.27 -7.62
N ILE A 217 -13.58 19.52 -7.29
CA ILE A 217 -12.19 20.01 -7.11
C ILE A 217 -11.56 19.37 -5.87
N THR A 218 -12.29 19.32 -4.75
CA THR A 218 -11.82 18.66 -3.53
C THR A 218 -11.64 17.17 -3.72
N ASN A 219 -12.54 16.50 -4.46
CA ASN A 219 -12.40 15.08 -4.77
C ASN A 219 -11.16 14.81 -5.62
N ILE A 220 -10.90 15.59 -6.67
CA ILE A 220 -9.68 15.47 -7.49
C ILE A 220 -8.44 15.64 -6.61
N PHE A 221 -8.41 16.65 -5.77
CA PHE A 221 -7.27 16.89 -4.87
C PHE A 221 -7.05 15.72 -3.89
N LEU A 222 -8.11 15.24 -3.26
CA LEU A 222 -8.05 14.11 -2.34
C LEU A 222 -7.62 12.81 -3.03
N SER A 223 -8.06 12.60 -4.27
CA SER A 223 -7.67 11.45 -5.10
C SER A 223 -6.17 11.49 -5.42
N ILE A 224 -5.65 12.64 -5.83
CA ILE A 224 -4.23 12.83 -6.07
C ILE A 224 -3.45 12.57 -4.78
N LEU A 225 -3.87 13.16 -3.68
CA LEU A 225 -3.23 13.01 -2.37
C LEU A 225 -3.19 11.54 -1.92
N SER A 226 -4.30 10.81 -2.08
CA SER A 226 -4.40 9.40 -1.70
C SER A 226 -3.49 8.50 -2.54
N ILE A 227 -3.37 8.76 -3.84
CA ILE A 227 -2.51 7.99 -4.75
C ILE A 227 -1.02 8.22 -4.41
N TYR A 228 -0.63 9.46 -4.09
CA TYR A 228 0.73 9.74 -3.63
C TYR A 228 1.02 9.11 -2.25
N ALA A 229 0.05 9.14 -1.33
CA ALA A 229 0.15 8.44 -0.04
C ALA A 229 0.36 6.92 -0.24
N PHE A 230 -0.40 6.33 -1.16
CA PHE A 230 -0.26 4.93 -1.54
C PHE A 230 1.13 4.65 -2.14
N ALA A 231 1.60 5.45 -3.09
CA ALA A 231 2.93 5.29 -3.68
C ALA A 231 4.06 5.40 -2.63
N LEU A 232 3.93 6.33 -1.66
CA LEU A 232 4.85 6.45 -0.55
C LEU A 232 4.83 5.21 0.35
N THR A 233 3.65 4.68 0.67
CA THR A 233 3.49 3.45 1.47
C THR A 233 4.18 2.26 0.79
N VAL A 234 3.97 2.10 -0.51
CA VAL A 234 4.59 1.06 -1.34
C VAL A 234 6.12 1.24 -1.39
N SER A 235 6.59 2.48 -1.53
CA SER A 235 8.01 2.82 -1.52
C SER A 235 8.68 2.47 -0.18
N CYS A 236 8.04 2.80 0.94
CA CYS A 236 8.51 2.45 2.29
C CYS A 236 8.55 0.93 2.50
N LEU A 237 7.52 0.22 2.02
CA LEU A 237 7.48 -1.24 2.08
C LEU A 237 8.61 -1.88 1.25
N SER A 238 8.91 -1.32 0.07
CA SER A 238 10.05 -1.74 -0.77
C SER A 238 11.37 -1.60 -0.02
N ARG A 239 11.57 -0.48 0.68
CA ARG A 239 12.78 -0.24 1.45
C ARG A 239 12.89 -1.20 2.64
N THR A 240 11.80 -1.43 3.33
CA THR A 240 11.73 -2.43 4.41
C THR A 240 12.04 -3.83 3.91
N PHE A 241 11.60 -4.16 2.69
CA PHE A 241 11.92 -5.43 2.04
C PHE A 241 13.42 -5.57 1.75
N ILE A 242 14.10 -4.53 1.26
CA ILE A 242 15.55 -4.52 1.07
C ILE A 242 16.27 -4.81 2.41
N LEU A 243 15.88 -4.11 3.48
CA LEU A 243 16.43 -4.33 4.82
C LEU A 243 16.19 -5.75 5.34
N TRP A 244 15.01 -6.31 5.03
CA TRP A 244 14.67 -7.68 5.37
C TRP A 244 15.55 -8.69 4.62
N GLN A 245 15.79 -8.50 3.32
CA GLN A 245 16.69 -9.36 2.53
C GLN A 245 18.11 -9.33 3.09
N GLU A 246 18.68 -8.16 3.30
CA GLU A 246 20.02 -7.99 3.87
C GLU A 246 20.18 -8.76 5.19
N LYS A 247 19.17 -8.68 6.08
CA LYS A 247 19.18 -9.40 7.35
C LYS A 247 19.08 -10.92 7.20
N THR A 248 18.47 -11.38 6.13
CA THR A 248 18.22 -12.81 5.90
C THR A 248 19.45 -13.45 5.25
N ASP A 249 20.04 -12.78 4.26
CA ASP A 249 21.23 -13.25 3.53
C ASP A 249 22.48 -13.34 4.45
N HIS A 250 22.53 -12.56 5.54
CA HIS A 250 23.61 -12.66 6.53
C HIS A 250 23.44 -13.79 7.55
N LYS A 251 22.36 -14.58 7.48
CA LYS A 251 22.10 -15.68 8.42
C LYS A 251 22.29 -17.07 7.80
N GLU A 252 22.49 -17.14 6.47
CA GLU A 252 22.92 -18.32 5.74
C GLU A 252 24.45 -18.31 5.59
#